data_6b0155569491cfe03425199d930d4edd
#
_entry.id   6b0155569491cfe03425199d930d4edd
#
_cell.length_a   1.000
_cell.length_b   1.000
_cell.length_c   1.000
_cell.angle_alpha   90.00
_cell.angle_beta   90.00
_cell.angle_gamma   90.00
#
_symmetry.space_group_name_H-M   'P 1'
#
loop_
_entity.id
_entity.type
_entity.pdbx_description
1 polymer ?
#
loop_
_entity_poly.entity_id
_entity_poly.type
_entity_poly.pdbx_seq_one_letter_code
_entity_poly.pdbx_strand_id
1 'polypeptide(L)'
;MRALAIACLLCCASAGLAQSAAPLRLADTWPLPEHELPYAGAQPSTHRLQLDLIAFRDTQWEPDHILRAVRDAAALLAQCGIRLQRAELYRFDGGEPSLRYLSTPVSRQLVRRVRPAKPAVFFVRDTRHVPTFDAEAFGTGNTATRPELVFTVWITAASRDLPLALAHELAHVLMDSGEHSIEPGNLMREETVPGNTRLTPEQCARATAAGEHNGLLQRELPR
;
A
#
# COMPACT_ATOMS: atom_id res chain seq x y z
N MET A 1 -37.18 -55.14 45.50
CA MET A 1 -36.80 -55.07 44.09
C MET A 1 -36.76 -53.59 43.69
N ARG A 2 -35.55 -53.01 43.52
CA ARG A 2 -35.37 -51.61 43.11
C ARG A 2 -34.80 -51.64 41.73
N ALA A 3 -35.52 -51.07 40.72
CA ALA A 3 -35.10 -50.93 39.38
C ALA A 3 -34.23 -49.66 39.23
N LEU A 4 -33.00 -49.83 38.75
CA LEU A 4 -32.09 -48.75 38.42
C LEU A 4 -32.32 -48.34 36.94
N ALA A 5 -32.79 -47.10 36.74
CA ALA A 5 -32.91 -46.52 35.42
C ALA A 5 -31.55 -45.84 35.02
N ILE A 6 -30.92 -46.36 33.99
CA ILE A 6 -29.70 -45.75 33.39
C ILE A 6 -30.15 -44.74 32.34
N ALA A 7 -29.92 -43.46 32.61
CA ALA A 7 -30.14 -42.40 31.65
C ALA A 7 -28.90 -42.29 30.77
N CYS A 8 -29.04 -42.63 29.48
CA CYS A 8 -28.01 -42.43 28.45
C CYS A 8 -28.04 -40.97 28.00
N LEU A 9 -27.06 -40.15 28.42
CA LEU A 9 -26.82 -38.81 27.86
C LEU A 9 -26.18 -38.96 26.46
N LEU A 10 -26.96 -38.72 25.41
CA LEU A 10 -26.42 -38.51 24.08
C LEU A 10 -25.75 -37.14 24.02
N CYS A 11 -24.41 -37.10 24.05
CA CYS A 11 -23.63 -35.92 23.67
C CYS A 11 -23.70 -35.74 22.13
N CYS A 12 -24.56 -34.84 21.68
CA CYS A 12 -24.52 -34.35 20.30
C CYS A 12 -23.26 -33.45 20.12
N ALA A 13 -22.17 -34.04 19.65
CA ALA A 13 -21.02 -33.28 19.17
C ALA A 13 -21.42 -32.61 17.84
N SER A 14 -21.81 -31.34 17.90
CA SER A 14 -21.95 -30.48 16.71
C SER A 14 -20.56 -30.23 16.16
N ALA A 15 -20.14 -31.00 15.15
CA ALA A 15 -19.00 -30.71 14.33
C ALA A 15 -19.30 -29.41 13.58
N GLY A 16 -18.81 -28.30 14.09
CA GLY A 16 -18.81 -27.02 13.38
C GLY A 16 -17.96 -27.20 12.11
N LEU A 17 -18.61 -27.27 10.97
CA LEU A 17 -17.95 -27.20 9.66
C LEU A 17 -17.25 -25.84 9.60
N ALA A 18 -15.93 -25.83 9.73
CA ALA A 18 -15.12 -24.65 9.43
C ALA A 18 -15.38 -24.30 7.97
N GLN A 19 -16.15 -23.24 7.73
CA GLN A 19 -16.38 -22.73 6.38
C GLN A 19 -15.03 -22.31 5.82
N SER A 20 -14.53 -23.07 4.85
CA SER A 20 -13.34 -22.69 4.08
C SER A 20 -13.60 -21.35 3.41
N ALA A 21 -12.72 -20.38 3.66
CA ALA A 21 -12.85 -19.08 3.01
C ALA A 21 -12.82 -19.25 1.48
N ALA A 22 -13.66 -18.50 0.78
CA ALA A 22 -13.66 -18.51 -0.68
C ALA A 22 -12.26 -18.16 -1.22
N PRO A 23 -11.82 -18.72 -2.36
CA PRO A 23 -10.52 -18.41 -2.92
C PRO A 23 -10.40 -16.91 -3.24
N LEU A 24 -9.20 -16.35 -3.04
CA LEU A 24 -8.88 -14.98 -3.45
C LEU A 24 -8.93 -14.90 -4.98
N ARG A 25 -9.72 -13.98 -5.54
CA ARG A 25 -9.89 -13.78 -6.98
C ARG A 25 -9.81 -12.31 -7.33
N LEU A 26 -9.19 -12.01 -8.47
CA LEU A 26 -9.28 -10.68 -9.07
C LEU A 26 -10.73 -10.48 -9.53
N ALA A 27 -11.36 -9.41 -9.04
CA ALA A 27 -12.74 -9.09 -9.35
C ALA A 27 -12.83 -8.00 -10.42
N ASP A 28 -12.05 -6.93 -10.26
CA ASP A 28 -12.10 -5.75 -11.11
C ASP A 28 -10.70 -5.17 -11.30
N THR A 29 -10.49 -4.45 -12.42
CA THR A 29 -9.27 -3.70 -12.71
C THR A 29 -9.62 -2.32 -13.26
N TRP A 30 -8.96 -1.28 -12.74
CA TRP A 30 -9.09 0.10 -13.21
C TRP A 30 -7.71 0.64 -13.61
N PRO A 31 -7.44 0.75 -14.90
CA PRO A 31 -6.23 1.40 -15.36
C PRO A 31 -6.35 2.93 -15.19
N LEU A 32 -5.24 3.56 -14.82
CA LEU A 32 -5.06 5.00 -14.83
C LEU A 32 -3.92 5.31 -15.81
N PRO A 33 -4.26 5.54 -17.09
CA PRO A 33 -3.28 5.70 -18.15
C PRO A 33 -2.60 7.08 -18.10
N GLU A 34 -1.45 7.20 -18.75
CA GLU A 34 -0.60 8.41 -18.74
C GLU A 34 -1.34 9.70 -19.08
N HIS A 35 -2.29 9.68 -20.04
CA HIS A 35 -3.03 10.88 -20.44
C HIS A 35 -3.99 11.41 -19.36
N GLU A 36 -4.32 10.61 -18.36
CA GLU A 36 -5.08 11.00 -17.16
C GLU A 36 -4.19 11.41 -15.98
N LEU A 37 -2.87 11.38 -16.16
CA LEU A 37 -1.85 11.66 -15.16
C LEU A 37 -1.02 12.88 -15.57
N PRO A 38 -1.57 14.11 -15.43
CA PRO A 38 -0.85 15.31 -15.82
C PRO A 38 0.43 15.43 -14.96
N TYR A 39 1.54 15.71 -15.63
CA TYR A 39 2.77 16.01 -14.94
C TYR A 39 2.76 17.47 -14.46
N ALA A 40 2.79 17.68 -13.15
CA ALA A 40 2.70 18.98 -12.49
C ALA A 40 4.07 19.58 -12.09
N GLY A 41 5.18 18.96 -12.50
CA GLY A 41 6.53 19.45 -12.18
C GLY A 41 6.87 20.74 -12.92
N ALA A 42 7.60 21.65 -12.25
CA ALA A 42 8.09 22.91 -12.83
C ALA A 42 9.21 22.70 -13.89
N GLN A 43 9.91 21.57 -13.81
CA GLN A 43 10.95 21.16 -14.73
C GLN A 43 10.52 19.91 -15.52
N PRO A 44 11.08 19.62 -16.69
CA PRO A 44 10.81 18.36 -17.38
C PRO A 44 11.02 17.15 -16.49
N SER A 45 10.19 16.12 -16.66
CA SER A 45 10.37 14.86 -15.94
C SER A 45 11.68 14.18 -16.36
N THR A 46 12.32 13.56 -15.38
CA THR A 46 13.58 12.82 -15.59
C THR A 46 13.41 11.32 -15.34
N HIS A 47 12.36 10.95 -14.62
CA HIS A 47 12.09 9.57 -14.23
C HIS A 47 10.61 9.24 -14.35
N ARG A 48 10.32 7.99 -14.70
CA ARG A 48 8.97 7.42 -14.78
C ARG A 48 8.74 6.44 -13.65
N LEU A 49 7.57 6.54 -13.03
CA LEU A 49 7.06 5.65 -11.99
C LEU A 49 5.88 4.86 -12.55
N GLN A 50 5.79 3.59 -12.18
CA GLN A 50 4.60 2.77 -12.39
C GLN A 50 4.16 2.20 -11.06
N LEU A 51 2.84 2.11 -10.81
CA LEU A 51 2.27 1.64 -9.56
C LEU A 51 1.24 0.53 -9.80
N ASP A 52 1.36 -0.56 -9.05
CA ASP A 52 0.28 -1.49 -8.83
C ASP A 52 -0.42 -1.14 -7.51
N LEU A 53 -1.75 -0.96 -7.58
CA LEU A 53 -2.60 -0.59 -6.47
C LEU A 53 -3.52 -1.76 -6.14
N ILE A 54 -3.56 -2.19 -4.88
CA ILE A 54 -4.29 -3.38 -4.46
C ILE A 54 -5.34 -3.00 -3.42
N ALA A 55 -6.61 -3.36 -3.65
CA ALA A 55 -7.72 -3.17 -2.72
C ALA A 55 -8.65 -4.38 -2.71
N PHE A 56 -9.63 -4.38 -1.81
CA PHE A 56 -10.67 -5.41 -1.72
C PHE A 56 -12.05 -4.78 -1.92
N ARG A 57 -12.96 -5.49 -2.62
CA ARG A 57 -14.32 -5.01 -2.88
C ARG A 57 -15.16 -4.79 -1.63
N ASP A 58 -14.91 -5.58 -0.59
CA ASP A 58 -15.62 -5.55 0.68
C ASP A 58 -14.97 -4.63 1.73
N THR A 59 -14.14 -3.68 1.28
CA THR A 59 -13.57 -2.61 2.11
C THR A 59 -14.20 -1.27 1.75
N GLN A 60 -13.91 -0.23 2.56
CA GLN A 60 -14.38 1.14 2.32
C GLN A 60 -13.66 1.87 1.17
N TRP A 61 -12.70 1.21 0.50
CA TRP A 61 -11.86 1.81 -0.53
C TRP A 61 -12.58 1.82 -1.89
N GLU A 62 -13.15 2.98 -2.23
CA GLU A 62 -13.79 3.18 -3.52
C GLU A 62 -12.75 3.52 -4.60
N PRO A 63 -12.87 2.95 -5.82
CA PRO A 63 -11.90 3.15 -6.91
C PRO A 63 -11.62 4.62 -7.20
N ASP A 64 -12.67 5.44 -7.34
CA ASP A 64 -12.52 6.87 -7.65
C ASP A 64 -11.78 7.64 -6.56
N HIS A 65 -11.94 7.24 -5.29
CA HIS A 65 -11.21 7.85 -4.17
C HIS A 65 -9.72 7.52 -4.25
N ILE A 66 -9.38 6.23 -4.46
CA ILE A 66 -7.99 5.80 -4.64
C ILE A 66 -7.35 6.51 -5.83
N LEU A 67 -8.00 6.49 -7.00
CA LEU A 67 -7.43 7.03 -8.23
C LEU A 67 -7.25 8.55 -8.18
N ARG A 68 -8.16 9.29 -7.52
CA ARG A 68 -7.94 10.73 -7.26
C ARG A 68 -6.72 10.95 -6.36
N ALA A 69 -6.63 10.23 -5.25
CA ALA A 69 -5.49 10.35 -4.33
C ALA A 69 -4.14 10.03 -5.01
N VAL A 70 -4.12 9.06 -5.91
CA VAL A 70 -2.92 8.71 -6.69
C VAL A 70 -2.53 9.86 -7.63
N ARG A 71 -3.48 10.54 -8.30
CA ARG A 71 -3.18 11.72 -9.12
C ARG A 71 -2.59 12.86 -8.28
N ASP A 72 -3.17 13.12 -7.11
CA ASP A 72 -2.71 14.19 -6.22
C ASP A 72 -1.33 13.86 -5.62
N ALA A 73 -1.10 12.61 -5.22
CA ALA A 73 0.23 12.15 -4.78
C ALA A 73 1.28 12.23 -5.89
N ALA A 74 0.92 11.89 -7.13
CA ALA A 74 1.81 12.04 -8.29
C ALA A 74 2.21 13.50 -8.53
N ALA A 75 1.29 14.45 -8.32
CA ALA A 75 1.61 15.88 -8.41
C ALA A 75 2.63 16.32 -7.34
N LEU A 76 2.57 15.73 -6.14
CA LEU A 76 3.58 15.98 -5.09
C LEU A 76 4.95 15.41 -5.46
N LEU A 77 5.02 14.21 -6.02
CA LEU A 77 6.28 13.60 -6.45
C LEU A 77 6.90 14.27 -7.69
N ALA A 78 6.09 14.98 -8.48
CA ALA A 78 6.54 15.69 -9.68
C ALA A 78 7.57 16.79 -9.39
N GLN A 79 7.63 17.32 -8.14
CA GLN A 79 8.66 18.28 -7.72
C GLN A 79 10.08 17.68 -7.80
N CYS A 80 10.21 16.35 -7.75
CA CYS A 80 11.47 15.63 -7.89
C CYS A 80 11.75 15.17 -9.34
N GLY A 81 11.01 15.67 -10.32
CA GLY A 81 11.15 15.20 -11.71
C GLY A 81 10.62 13.78 -11.93
N ILE A 82 9.82 13.24 -11.00
CA ILE A 82 9.23 11.91 -11.09
C ILE A 82 7.83 12.04 -11.68
N ARG A 83 7.61 11.43 -12.85
CA ARG A 83 6.30 11.35 -13.49
C ARG A 83 5.69 9.99 -13.28
N LEU A 84 4.46 9.95 -12.77
CA LEU A 84 3.67 8.73 -12.79
C LEU A 84 3.22 8.44 -14.22
N GLN A 85 3.72 7.36 -14.80
CA GLN A 85 3.42 6.94 -16.16
C GLN A 85 2.18 6.05 -16.23
N ARG A 86 2.01 5.18 -15.24
CA ARG A 86 0.89 4.24 -15.14
C ARG A 86 0.59 3.94 -13.69
N ALA A 87 -0.68 3.90 -13.37
CA ALA A 87 -1.17 3.20 -12.17
C ALA A 87 -2.28 2.25 -12.57
N GLU A 88 -2.37 1.12 -11.90
CA GLU A 88 -3.41 0.13 -12.16
C GLU A 88 -3.96 -0.39 -10.84
N LEU A 89 -5.27 -0.20 -10.62
CA LEU A 89 -5.94 -0.66 -9.42
C LEU A 89 -6.55 -2.04 -9.67
N TYR A 90 -6.09 -3.01 -8.90
CA TYR A 90 -6.62 -4.37 -8.85
C TYR A 90 -7.49 -4.53 -7.61
N ARG A 91 -8.78 -4.82 -7.78
CA ARG A 91 -9.67 -5.13 -6.66
C ARG A 91 -9.93 -6.62 -6.59
N PHE A 92 -9.72 -7.15 -5.40
CA PHE A 92 -9.86 -8.57 -5.11
C PHE A 92 -11.15 -8.86 -4.33
N ASP A 93 -11.65 -10.08 -4.49
CA ASP A 93 -12.79 -10.64 -3.78
C ASP A 93 -12.43 -12.01 -3.17
N GLY A 94 -13.15 -12.44 -2.14
CA GLY A 94 -12.86 -13.70 -1.47
C GLY A 94 -11.59 -13.66 -0.59
N GLY A 95 -10.99 -14.81 -0.35
CA GLY A 95 -9.88 -14.99 0.59
C GLY A 95 -10.28 -14.83 2.06
N GLU A 96 -9.35 -15.14 2.96
CA GLU A 96 -9.59 -14.98 4.39
C GLU A 96 -9.80 -13.50 4.76
N PRO A 97 -10.74 -13.17 5.67
CA PRO A 97 -11.00 -11.79 6.10
C PRO A 97 -9.75 -11.06 6.65
N SER A 98 -8.79 -11.81 7.20
CA SER A 98 -7.51 -11.28 7.69
C SER A 98 -6.68 -10.59 6.63
N LEU A 99 -6.84 -10.92 5.34
CA LEU A 99 -6.12 -10.30 4.22
C LEU A 99 -6.44 -8.80 4.05
N ARG A 100 -7.53 -8.30 4.67
CA ARG A 100 -7.92 -6.87 4.66
C ARG A 100 -7.18 -6.04 5.69
N TYR A 101 -6.20 -6.61 6.39
CA TYR A 101 -5.48 -5.94 7.48
C TYR A 101 -3.98 -6.00 7.26
N LEU A 102 -3.28 -4.95 7.65
CA LEU A 102 -1.83 -4.98 7.76
C LEU A 102 -1.43 -5.82 9.00
N SER A 103 -0.80 -6.95 8.74
CA SER A 103 -0.23 -7.84 9.76
C SER A 103 0.88 -8.66 9.08
N THR A 104 2.09 -8.59 9.58
CA THR A 104 3.28 -9.13 8.87
C THR A 104 3.10 -10.53 8.27
N PRO A 105 2.59 -11.55 8.99
CA PRO A 105 2.43 -12.89 8.38
C PRO A 105 1.40 -12.91 7.27
N VAL A 106 0.27 -12.22 7.45
CA VAL A 106 -0.85 -12.17 6.50
C VAL A 106 -0.50 -11.33 5.29
N SER A 107 0.16 -10.18 5.53
CA SER A 107 0.63 -9.27 4.47
C SER A 107 1.62 -9.98 3.53
N ARG A 108 2.58 -10.74 4.06
CA ARG A 108 3.48 -11.58 3.26
C ARG A 108 2.72 -12.59 2.42
N GLN A 109 1.70 -13.24 2.99
CA GLN A 109 0.86 -14.18 2.27
C GLN A 109 0.09 -13.49 1.13
N LEU A 110 -0.48 -12.31 1.38
CA LEU A 110 -1.18 -11.53 0.36
C LEU A 110 -0.25 -11.15 -0.79
N VAL A 111 0.92 -10.58 -0.51
CA VAL A 111 1.91 -10.20 -1.54
C VAL A 111 2.34 -11.40 -2.37
N ARG A 112 2.58 -12.56 -1.75
CA ARG A 112 2.92 -13.80 -2.49
C ARG A 112 1.81 -14.30 -3.41
N ARG A 113 0.53 -14.10 -3.02
CA ARG A 113 -0.63 -14.51 -3.84
C ARG A 113 -0.87 -13.56 -5.00
N VAL A 114 -0.80 -12.25 -4.74
CA VAL A 114 -1.10 -11.20 -5.73
C VAL A 114 0.07 -10.97 -6.69
N ARG A 115 1.32 -11.02 -6.20
CA ARG A 115 2.57 -10.78 -6.95
C ARG A 115 2.56 -9.47 -7.73
N PRO A 116 2.29 -8.33 -7.09
CA PRO A 116 2.26 -7.06 -7.78
C PRO A 116 3.65 -6.65 -8.29
N ALA A 117 3.68 -5.84 -9.35
CA ALA A 117 4.90 -5.11 -9.70
C ALA A 117 5.25 -4.10 -8.57
N LYS A 118 6.53 -3.77 -8.45
CA LYS A 118 7.03 -2.86 -7.40
C LYS A 118 7.38 -1.48 -8.01
N PRO A 119 7.12 -0.40 -7.28
CA PRO A 119 6.50 -0.35 -5.96
C PRO A 119 4.99 -0.65 -6.03
N ALA A 120 4.46 -1.22 -4.95
CA ALA A 120 3.05 -1.59 -4.87
C ALA A 120 2.39 -0.98 -3.63
N VAL A 121 1.12 -0.55 -3.77
CA VAL A 121 0.35 0.06 -2.70
C VAL A 121 -0.84 -0.83 -2.35
N PHE A 122 -1.00 -1.13 -1.07
CA PHE A 122 -2.09 -1.93 -0.52
C PHE A 122 -3.01 -1.05 0.32
N PHE A 123 -4.28 -0.98 -0.07
CA PHE A 123 -5.34 -0.28 0.65
C PHE A 123 -6.09 -1.29 1.52
N VAL A 124 -5.89 -1.20 2.83
CA VAL A 124 -6.42 -2.14 3.81
C VAL A 124 -7.40 -1.46 4.77
N ARG A 125 -8.14 -2.23 5.55
CA ARG A 125 -9.08 -1.67 6.53
C ARG A 125 -8.36 -0.99 7.67
N ASP A 126 -7.37 -1.71 8.23
CA ASP A 126 -6.66 -1.29 9.43
C ASP A 126 -5.35 -2.07 9.57
N THR A 127 -4.54 -1.68 10.55
CA THR A 127 -3.38 -2.45 11.00
C THR A 127 -3.72 -3.31 12.20
N ARG A 128 -3.01 -4.44 12.34
CA ARG A 128 -3.03 -5.27 13.55
C ARG A 128 -1.71 -5.14 14.34
N HIS A 129 -0.88 -4.21 13.97
CA HIS A 129 0.32 -3.85 14.72
C HIS A 129 -0.04 -2.97 15.92
N VAL A 130 0.83 -2.97 16.93
CA VAL A 130 0.73 -2.09 18.10
C VAL A 130 2.08 -1.38 18.25
N PRO A 131 2.12 -0.04 18.17
CA PRO A 131 1.01 0.90 17.94
C PRO A 131 0.36 0.75 16.56
N THR A 132 -0.86 1.28 16.41
CA THR A 132 -1.55 1.35 15.13
C THR A 132 -0.94 2.43 14.24
N PHE A 133 -0.85 2.15 12.94
CA PHE A 133 -0.35 3.10 11.93
C PHE A 133 -1.45 3.44 10.93
N ASP A 134 -1.46 4.69 10.47
CA ASP A 134 -2.33 5.16 9.39
C ASP A 134 -1.81 4.69 8.03
N ALA A 135 -0.48 4.62 7.90
CA ALA A 135 0.24 4.13 6.73
C ALA A 135 1.60 3.55 7.16
N GLU A 136 2.17 2.66 6.34
CA GLU A 136 3.51 2.08 6.56
C GLU A 136 4.19 1.75 5.24
N ALA A 137 5.45 2.14 5.09
CA ALA A 137 6.32 1.79 3.98
C ALA A 137 7.34 0.72 4.36
N PHE A 138 7.60 -0.20 3.45
CA PHE A 138 8.58 -1.26 3.61
C PHE A 138 9.71 -1.10 2.58
N GLY A 139 10.86 -0.61 3.05
CA GLY A 139 12.12 -0.56 2.30
C GLY A 139 13.01 -1.78 2.58
N THR A 140 14.25 -1.76 2.08
CA THR A 140 15.21 -2.85 2.27
C THR A 140 15.65 -2.98 3.74
N GLY A 141 15.79 -1.86 4.45
CA GLY A 141 16.29 -1.82 5.83
C GLY A 141 15.39 -2.51 6.86
N ASN A 142 14.08 -2.55 6.63
CA ASN A 142 13.11 -3.14 7.56
C ASN A 142 12.51 -4.47 7.08
N THR A 143 13.03 -5.07 6.01
CA THR A 143 12.48 -6.27 5.37
C THR A 143 13.43 -7.48 5.33
N ALA A 144 14.56 -7.44 6.02
CA ALA A 144 15.55 -8.54 5.99
C ALA A 144 14.93 -9.92 6.27
N THR A 145 13.92 -10.01 7.17
CA THR A 145 13.20 -11.25 7.49
C THR A 145 11.88 -11.43 6.74
N ARG A 146 11.51 -10.48 5.88
CA ARG A 146 10.23 -10.43 5.17
C ARG A 146 10.38 -9.82 3.77
N PRO A 147 11.22 -10.44 2.92
CA PRO A 147 11.60 -9.87 1.61
C PRO A 147 10.43 -9.67 0.66
N GLU A 148 9.29 -10.35 0.88
CA GLU A 148 8.09 -10.15 0.09
C GLU A 148 7.54 -8.73 0.22
N LEU A 149 7.69 -8.10 1.40
CA LEU A 149 7.17 -6.77 1.69
C LEU A 149 8.07 -5.64 1.17
N VAL A 150 9.28 -5.94 0.72
CA VAL A 150 10.19 -4.91 0.21
C VAL A 150 9.51 -4.09 -0.89
N PHE A 151 9.62 -2.75 -0.83
CA PHE A 151 9.00 -1.79 -1.75
C PHE A 151 7.48 -1.91 -1.85
N THR A 152 6.82 -2.13 -0.70
CA THR A 152 5.37 -2.01 -0.57
C THR A 152 4.99 -0.88 0.38
N VAL A 153 3.88 -0.23 0.06
CA VAL A 153 3.19 0.77 0.88
C VAL A 153 1.85 0.19 1.33
N TRP A 154 1.49 0.41 2.58
CA TRP A 154 0.23 -0.05 3.17
C TRP A 154 -0.51 1.15 3.75
N ILE A 155 -1.72 1.40 3.26
CA ILE A 155 -2.56 2.52 3.68
C ILE A 155 -3.80 1.97 4.38
N THR A 156 -4.07 2.46 5.59
CA THR A 156 -5.27 2.08 6.35
C THR A 156 -6.37 3.13 6.22
N ALA A 157 -7.59 2.76 6.61
CA ALA A 157 -8.73 3.68 6.62
C ALA A 157 -8.59 4.84 7.63
N ALA A 158 -7.63 4.78 8.54
CA ALA A 158 -7.34 5.83 9.49
C ALA A 158 -6.61 7.03 8.88
N SER A 159 -6.01 6.88 7.69
CA SER A 159 -5.34 7.96 6.98
C SER A 159 -6.30 9.13 6.70
N ARG A 160 -6.00 10.30 7.27
CA ARG A 160 -6.85 11.50 7.18
C ARG A 160 -6.68 12.26 5.88
N ASP A 161 -5.46 12.26 5.34
CA ASP A 161 -5.10 12.91 4.07
C ASP A 161 -4.44 11.87 3.18
N LEU A 162 -5.27 11.17 2.41
CA LEU A 162 -4.82 10.04 1.60
C LEU A 162 -3.75 10.43 0.56
N PRO A 163 -3.86 11.54 -0.18
CA PRO A 163 -2.82 11.98 -1.11
C PRO A 163 -1.47 12.22 -0.43
N LEU A 164 -1.47 12.91 0.70
CA LEU A 164 -0.24 13.20 1.46
C LEU A 164 0.37 11.92 2.04
N ALA A 165 -0.43 11.08 2.68
CA ALA A 165 0.05 9.81 3.22
C ALA A 165 0.66 8.93 2.11
N LEU A 166 -0.01 8.85 0.96
CA LEU A 166 0.48 8.08 -0.18
C LEU A 166 1.80 8.63 -0.74
N ALA A 167 1.91 9.96 -0.90
CA ALA A 167 3.14 10.59 -1.38
C ALA A 167 4.30 10.43 -0.38
N HIS A 168 4.02 10.56 0.92
CA HIS A 168 4.97 10.37 2.02
C HIS A 168 5.54 8.93 2.01
N GLU A 169 4.67 7.93 2.02
CA GLU A 169 5.09 6.53 2.05
C GLU A 169 5.79 6.10 0.75
N LEU A 170 5.34 6.60 -0.40
CA LEU A 170 6.05 6.38 -1.66
C LEU A 170 7.43 7.03 -1.65
N ALA A 171 7.59 8.22 -1.06
CA ALA A 171 8.89 8.86 -0.92
C ALA A 171 9.84 8.05 -0.03
N HIS A 172 9.37 7.47 1.10
CA HIS A 172 10.15 6.51 1.90
C HIS A 172 10.64 5.33 1.07
N VAL A 173 9.75 4.72 0.26
CA VAL A 173 10.09 3.59 -0.61
C VAL A 173 11.10 4.00 -1.69
N LEU A 174 10.90 5.15 -2.35
CA LEU A 174 11.78 5.63 -3.42
C LEU A 174 13.15 6.04 -2.90
N MET A 175 13.23 6.64 -1.70
CA MET A 175 14.50 6.99 -1.03
C MET A 175 15.17 5.79 -0.36
N ASP A 176 14.45 4.67 -0.23
CA ASP A 176 14.82 3.51 0.59
C ASP A 176 15.28 3.93 2.00
N SER A 177 14.46 4.74 2.66
CA SER A 177 14.79 5.36 3.94
C SER A 177 13.56 5.53 4.83
N GLY A 178 13.68 5.19 6.10
CA GLY A 178 12.68 5.47 7.13
C GLY A 178 12.90 6.80 7.88
N GLU A 179 13.78 7.68 7.37
CA GLU A 179 14.10 8.94 8.03
C GLU A 179 12.99 9.97 7.84
N HIS A 180 12.65 10.69 8.92
CA HIS A 180 11.73 11.82 8.90
C HIS A 180 12.47 13.16 8.98
N SER A 181 11.81 14.22 8.47
CA SER A 181 12.30 15.59 8.52
C SER A 181 11.64 16.35 9.68
N ILE A 182 12.39 17.26 10.28
CA ILE A 182 11.85 18.22 11.26
C ILE A 182 11.48 19.58 10.64
N GLU A 183 11.78 19.77 9.34
CA GLU A 183 11.57 21.03 8.65
C GLU A 183 10.07 21.31 8.44
N PRO A 184 9.56 22.52 8.80
CA PRO A 184 8.18 22.88 8.57
C PRO A 184 7.81 22.83 7.07
N GLY A 185 6.66 22.22 6.77
CA GLY A 185 6.15 22.10 5.40
C GLY A 185 6.83 21.01 4.57
N ASN A 186 7.77 20.24 5.14
CA ASN A 186 8.40 19.11 4.46
C ASN A 186 7.45 17.90 4.41
N LEU A 187 7.36 17.25 3.25
CA LEU A 187 6.53 16.06 3.06
C LEU A 187 6.94 14.90 3.97
N MET A 188 8.23 14.81 4.30
CA MET A 188 8.79 13.73 5.13
C MET A 188 8.72 14.02 6.64
N ARG A 189 7.85 14.91 7.09
CA ARG A 189 7.56 15.01 8.52
C ARG A 189 6.78 13.79 9.00
N GLU A 190 7.00 13.37 10.24
CA GLU A 190 6.30 12.23 10.84
C GLU A 190 4.77 12.40 10.79
N GLU A 191 4.27 13.65 10.98
CA GLU A 191 2.84 13.92 10.87
C GLU A 191 2.46 14.34 9.45
N THR A 192 1.60 13.58 8.81
CA THR A 192 1.01 13.92 7.51
C THR A 192 -0.14 14.91 7.69
N VAL A 193 0.19 16.21 7.73
CA VAL A 193 -0.79 17.30 7.85
C VAL A 193 -0.81 18.16 6.58
N PRO A 194 -1.97 18.78 6.25
CA PRO A 194 -2.06 19.72 5.13
C PRO A 194 -0.98 20.80 5.22
N GLY A 195 -0.25 21.03 4.15
CA GLY A 195 0.89 21.96 4.11
C GLY A 195 2.26 21.31 4.19
N ASN A 196 2.38 20.05 4.62
CA ASN A 196 3.63 19.28 4.53
C ASN A 196 3.74 18.65 3.13
N THR A 197 4.06 19.48 2.13
CA THR A 197 4.01 19.09 0.71
C THR A 197 5.35 19.16 -0.01
N ARG A 198 6.39 19.71 0.63
CA ARG A 198 7.69 19.97 -0.02
C ARG A 198 8.70 18.87 0.27
N LEU A 199 9.46 18.53 -0.75
CA LEU A 199 10.69 17.75 -0.64
C LEU A 199 11.89 18.66 -0.88
N THR A 200 13.00 18.43 -0.16
CA THR A 200 14.24 19.17 -0.43
C THR A 200 14.93 18.64 -1.69
N PRO A 201 15.85 19.43 -2.30
CA PRO A 201 16.67 18.95 -3.43
C PRO A 201 17.42 17.65 -3.10
N GLU A 202 17.91 17.49 -1.87
CA GLU A 202 18.62 16.29 -1.40
C GLU A 202 17.70 15.08 -1.30
N GLN A 203 16.47 15.27 -0.81
CA GLN A 203 15.45 14.23 -0.77
C GLN A 203 15.07 13.80 -2.19
N CYS A 204 14.88 14.75 -3.10
CA CYS A 204 14.60 14.47 -4.50
C CYS A 204 15.75 13.72 -5.17
N ALA A 205 17.01 14.15 -4.97
CA ALA A 205 18.17 13.46 -5.49
C ALA A 205 18.29 12.02 -4.96
N ARG A 206 18.03 11.83 -3.66
CA ARG A 206 18.02 10.49 -3.04
C ARG A 206 16.90 9.62 -3.62
N ALA A 207 15.68 10.16 -3.76
CA ALA A 207 14.54 9.42 -4.29
C ALA A 207 14.77 8.94 -5.72
N THR A 208 15.33 9.80 -6.57
CA THR A 208 15.64 9.43 -7.96
C THR A 208 16.79 8.44 -8.05
N ALA A 209 17.87 8.64 -7.29
CA ALA A 209 19.05 7.76 -7.33
C ALA A 209 18.74 6.37 -6.75
N ALA A 210 18.13 6.29 -5.54
CA ALA A 210 17.78 5.01 -4.92
C ALA A 210 16.65 4.32 -5.68
N GLY A 211 15.64 5.07 -6.13
CA GLY A 211 14.53 4.52 -6.91
C GLY A 211 15.00 3.92 -8.24
N GLU A 212 15.93 4.56 -8.95
CA GLU A 212 16.54 4.00 -10.17
C GLU A 212 17.39 2.76 -9.85
N HIS A 213 18.26 2.85 -8.83
CA HIS A 213 19.11 1.74 -8.40
C HIS A 213 18.31 0.48 -8.04
N ASN A 214 17.18 0.65 -7.35
CA ASN A 214 16.29 -0.43 -6.92
C ASN A 214 15.31 -0.87 -8.01
N GLY A 215 15.37 -0.28 -9.23
CA GLY A 215 14.50 -0.62 -10.35
C GLY A 215 13.04 -0.16 -10.18
N LEU A 216 12.78 0.77 -9.26
CA LEU A 216 11.44 1.33 -9.00
C LEU A 216 11.12 2.50 -9.94
N LEU A 217 12.16 3.17 -10.43
CA LEU A 217 12.08 4.26 -11.38
C LEU A 217 12.83 3.92 -12.66
N GLN A 218 12.31 4.40 -13.78
CA GLN A 218 12.96 4.31 -15.09
C GLN A 218 13.37 5.70 -15.54
N ARG A 219 14.65 5.88 -15.85
CA ARG A 219 15.15 7.15 -16.38
C ARG A 219 14.52 7.47 -17.72
N GLU A 220 14.09 8.71 -17.90
CA GLU A 220 13.67 9.20 -19.21
C GLU A 220 14.89 9.60 -20.04
N LEU A 221 14.94 9.13 -21.29
CA LEU A 221 15.98 9.60 -22.23
C LEU A 221 15.65 11.04 -22.66
N PRO A 222 16.64 11.92 -22.76
CA PRO A 222 16.45 13.25 -23.33
C PRO A 222 15.86 13.10 -24.74
N ARG A 223 14.84 13.90 -25.03
CA ARG A 223 14.24 14.00 -26.36
C ARG A 223 15.10 14.88 -27.23
#